data_4a8ad76c1e9810d31464e6f40d84ebd7
#
_entry.id   4a8ad76c1e9810d31464e6f40d84ebd7
#
_cell.length_a   1.000
_cell.length_b   1.000
_cell.length_c   1.000
_cell.angle_alpha   90.00
_cell.angle_beta   90.00
_cell.angle_gamma   90.00
#
_symmetry.space_group_name_H-M   'P 1'
#
loop_
_entity.id
_entity.type
_entity.pdbx_description
1 polymer ?
#
loop_
_entity_poly.entity_id
_entity_poly.type
_entity_poly.pdbx_seq_one_letter_code
_entity_poly.pdbx_strand_id
1 'polypeptide(L)'
;MNRRNTLALAALAAATVFSPLSFGQGKDIKIAHIYSRTGPLEAYGKQTATGLMMGLDYATGGTMTVNGRKLVVIEKDDQGKPDVGKSLLAAAYGDDKVDLAVGPTASPVALAMLPVAEEYKKILLVEPAVADSITGERWNKYIFRTGRNSSQDAISNAVALDKPGNVIVTLAQDNAFGRDGIRPLRETIKKAKFLHEEYLPAGTTDFTAGLQRIIDKLKDQPGQKYVWVVWAGASSPFNKFAELELEKRYGIKLATGGNILPAMVAYKQFPGLEGALYYYFGIPKNPVNEAMVARHYQQFKAPPDFFTAGGFSAAMAIVTALKKTGGDPSADKLIPAMEGMSFDTPKGMMTFRKQDHQAMQSMYHFRVAPGARPGALADLHLVKEIKPAEMDVPIRNKR
;
A
#
# COMPACT_ATOMS: atom_id res chain seq x y z
N MET A 1 -23.47 -78.55 57.34
CA MET A 1 -22.07 -78.70 56.82
C MET A 1 -21.84 -77.74 55.68
N ASN A 2 -20.74 -77.03 55.74
CA ASN A 2 -20.02 -76.16 54.76
C ASN A 2 -20.65 -74.82 54.39
N ARG A 3 -20.18 -73.89 55.01
CA ARG A 3 -19.32 -72.70 54.75
C ARG A 3 -18.95 -72.46 53.29
N ARG A 4 -19.22 -71.29 52.83
CA ARG A 4 -18.21 -70.45 52.10
C ARG A 4 -18.67 -69.02 52.00
N ASN A 5 -17.93 -68.17 52.69
CA ASN A 5 -17.94 -66.69 52.52
C ASN A 5 -17.43 -66.28 51.11
N THR A 6 -18.02 -65.32 50.54
CA THR A 6 -17.36 -64.58 49.51
C THR A 6 -17.65 -63.04 49.70
N LEU A 7 -16.61 -62.41 50.15
CA LEU A 7 -16.52 -60.91 50.20
C LEU A 7 -16.63 -60.33 48.80
N ALA A 8 -17.61 -59.49 48.59
CA ALA A 8 -17.62 -58.63 47.42
C ALA A 8 -16.98 -57.27 47.77
N LEU A 9 -15.77 -57.06 47.28
CA LEU A 9 -15.13 -55.72 47.25
C LEU A 9 -15.86 -54.79 46.23
N ALA A 10 -16.48 -53.77 46.77
CA ALA A 10 -16.98 -52.66 45.94
C ALA A 10 -15.79 -51.76 45.56
N ALA A 11 -15.29 -51.84 44.30
CA ALA A 11 -14.36 -50.89 43.73
C ALA A 11 -15.14 -49.68 43.24
N LEU A 12 -15.10 -48.56 43.98
CA LEU A 12 -15.56 -47.26 43.53
C LEU A 12 -14.54 -46.73 42.51
N ALA A 13 -14.83 -46.87 41.20
CA ALA A 13 -14.10 -46.19 40.13
C ALA A 13 -14.54 -44.73 40.11
N ALA A 14 -13.72 -43.84 40.65
CA ALA A 14 -13.85 -42.39 40.45
C ALA A 14 -13.55 -42.07 38.98
N ALA A 15 -14.58 -42.01 38.15
CA ALA A 15 -14.47 -41.45 36.82
C ALA A 15 -14.28 -39.92 36.96
N THR A 16 -13.04 -39.46 36.94
CA THR A 16 -12.73 -38.05 36.72
C THR A 16 -13.18 -37.69 35.32
N VAL A 17 -14.36 -37.07 35.24
CA VAL A 17 -14.85 -36.44 34.02
C VAL A 17 -13.91 -35.25 33.73
N PHE A 18 -12.93 -35.47 32.87
CA PHE A 18 -12.22 -34.39 32.19
C PHE A 18 -13.25 -33.75 31.26
N SER A 19 -13.99 -32.77 31.77
CA SER A 19 -14.69 -31.81 30.89
C SER A 19 -13.61 -31.09 30.12
N PRO A 20 -13.56 -31.22 28.77
CA PRO A 20 -12.71 -30.30 28.00
C PRO A 20 -13.19 -28.89 28.35
N LEU A 21 -12.28 -28.09 28.94
CA LEU A 21 -12.48 -26.66 29.04
C LEU A 21 -12.77 -26.17 27.60
N SER A 22 -14.04 -26.06 27.27
CA SER A 22 -14.48 -25.35 26.09
C SER A 22 -14.06 -23.90 26.32
N PHE A 23 -12.87 -23.56 25.85
CA PHE A 23 -12.52 -22.16 25.66
C PHE A 23 -13.62 -21.62 24.75
N GLY A 24 -14.54 -20.88 25.31
CA GLY A 24 -15.59 -20.24 24.55
C GLY A 24 -14.92 -19.48 23.41
N GLN A 25 -15.16 -19.96 22.19
CA GLN A 25 -14.62 -19.35 20.98
C GLN A 25 -15.09 -17.90 20.98
N GLY A 26 -14.18 -16.96 21.21
CA GLY A 26 -14.54 -15.54 21.22
C GLY A 26 -15.20 -15.18 19.90
N LYS A 27 -16.10 -14.17 19.92
CA LYS A 27 -16.77 -13.70 18.72
C LYS A 27 -15.76 -13.42 17.60
N ASP A 28 -16.07 -13.79 16.36
CA ASP A 28 -15.25 -13.54 15.19
C ASP A 28 -14.79 -12.07 15.12
N ILE A 29 -13.60 -11.85 14.57
CA ILE A 29 -13.10 -10.52 14.25
C ILE A 29 -13.40 -10.26 12.78
N LYS A 30 -14.28 -9.30 12.51
CA LYS A 30 -14.71 -8.94 11.16
C LYS A 30 -13.90 -7.77 10.62
N ILE A 31 -13.36 -7.94 9.42
CA ILE A 31 -12.54 -6.93 8.71
C ILE A 31 -13.26 -6.58 7.41
N ALA A 32 -13.66 -5.33 7.20
CA ALA A 32 -14.09 -4.90 5.88
C ALA A 32 -12.87 -4.59 5.01
N HIS A 33 -12.82 -5.15 3.80
CA HIS A 33 -11.88 -4.73 2.77
C HIS A 33 -12.65 -3.98 1.69
N ILE A 34 -12.51 -2.64 1.68
CA ILE A 34 -13.18 -1.75 0.73
C ILE A 34 -12.15 -1.28 -0.27
N TYR A 35 -12.29 -1.66 -1.53
CA TYR A 35 -11.29 -1.41 -2.55
C TYR A 35 -11.92 -1.32 -3.95
N SER A 36 -11.20 -0.79 -4.92
CA SER A 36 -11.63 -0.76 -6.33
C SER A 36 -11.51 -2.17 -6.93
N ARG A 37 -12.53 -3.00 -6.70
CA ARG A 37 -12.65 -4.33 -7.29
C ARG A 37 -12.96 -4.26 -8.77
N THR A 38 -13.61 -3.18 -9.19
CA THR A 38 -13.90 -2.82 -10.59
C THR A 38 -13.48 -1.37 -10.86
N GLY A 39 -13.45 -0.97 -12.14
CA GLY A 39 -13.13 0.37 -12.58
C GLY A 39 -11.64 0.60 -12.89
N PRO A 40 -11.22 1.87 -13.06
CA PRO A 40 -9.88 2.20 -13.58
C PRO A 40 -8.70 1.68 -12.75
N LEU A 41 -8.91 1.40 -11.46
CA LEU A 41 -7.89 0.89 -10.53
C LEU A 41 -8.08 -0.58 -10.16
N GLU A 42 -8.87 -1.32 -10.91
CA GLU A 42 -9.19 -2.74 -10.66
C GLU A 42 -7.92 -3.59 -10.44
N ALA A 43 -6.92 -3.46 -11.31
CA ALA A 43 -5.68 -4.22 -11.19
C ALA A 43 -4.97 -3.98 -9.86
N TYR A 44 -4.98 -2.74 -9.37
CA TYR A 44 -4.37 -2.35 -8.08
C TYR A 44 -5.14 -2.92 -6.90
N GLY A 45 -6.47 -2.76 -6.92
CA GLY A 45 -7.34 -3.26 -5.86
C GLY A 45 -7.28 -4.78 -5.71
N LYS A 46 -7.30 -5.52 -6.83
CA LYS A 46 -7.21 -6.99 -6.83
C LYS A 46 -5.87 -7.49 -6.29
N GLN A 47 -4.76 -6.81 -6.60
CA GLN A 47 -3.46 -7.14 -6.03
C GLN A 47 -3.44 -6.92 -4.51
N THR A 48 -4.00 -5.80 -4.03
CA THR A 48 -4.13 -5.53 -2.58
C THR A 48 -4.96 -6.61 -1.89
N ALA A 49 -6.08 -7.01 -2.48
CA ALA A 49 -6.94 -8.09 -1.94
C ALA A 49 -6.19 -9.43 -1.85
N THR A 50 -5.49 -9.80 -2.92
CA THR A 50 -4.64 -11.01 -2.94
C THR A 50 -3.60 -10.95 -1.81
N GLY A 51 -2.90 -9.82 -1.69
CA GLY A 51 -1.89 -9.62 -0.66
C GLY A 51 -2.46 -9.68 0.75
N LEU A 52 -3.59 -9.03 1.00
CA LEU A 52 -4.26 -9.05 2.29
C LEU A 52 -4.59 -10.48 2.73
N MET A 53 -5.22 -11.27 1.87
CA MET A 53 -5.60 -12.64 2.20
C MET A 53 -4.37 -13.54 2.40
N MET A 54 -3.35 -13.43 1.55
CA MET A 54 -2.10 -14.18 1.71
C MET A 54 -1.37 -13.81 3.00
N GLY A 55 -1.37 -12.53 3.36
CA GLY A 55 -0.73 -12.02 4.55
C GLY A 55 -1.46 -12.43 5.83
N LEU A 56 -2.80 -12.40 5.86
CA LEU A 56 -3.59 -12.90 7.00
C LEU A 56 -3.33 -14.38 7.24
N ASP A 57 -3.34 -15.18 6.17
CA ASP A 57 -3.04 -16.60 6.27
C ASP A 57 -1.61 -16.86 6.79
N TYR A 58 -0.62 -16.15 6.25
CA TYR A 58 0.78 -16.26 6.70
C TYR A 58 0.95 -15.85 8.16
N ALA A 59 0.43 -14.70 8.56
CA ALA A 59 0.60 -14.15 9.91
C ALA A 59 -0.11 -14.96 11.00
N THR A 60 -1.11 -15.76 10.60
CA THR A 60 -1.84 -16.68 11.50
C THR A 60 -1.39 -18.13 11.38
N GLY A 61 -0.34 -18.42 10.60
CA GLY A 61 0.13 -19.80 10.38
C GLY A 61 -0.90 -20.68 9.69
N GLY A 62 -1.72 -20.15 8.80
CA GLY A 62 -2.74 -20.89 8.05
C GLY A 62 -4.08 -21.05 8.77
N THR A 63 -4.18 -20.63 10.03
CA THR A 63 -5.39 -20.89 10.84
C THR A 63 -6.48 -19.86 10.67
N MET A 64 -6.16 -18.68 10.11
CA MET A 64 -7.05 -17.53 10.05
C MET A 64 -7.68 -17.16 11.40
N THR A 65 -6.92 -17.37 12.50
CA THR A 65 -7.35 -17.07 13.87
C THR A 65 -6.30 -16.29 14.64
N VAL A 66 -6.74 -15.42 15.53
CA VAL A 66 -5.88 -14.72 16.50
C VAL A 66 -6.48 -14.86 17.89
N ASN A 67 -5.72 -15.37 18.83
CA ASN A 67 -6.14 -15.61 20.21
C ASN A 67 -7.50 -16.36 20.29
N GLY A 68 -7.67 -17.41 19.47
CA GLY A 68 -8.88 -18.24 19.43
C GLY A 68 -10.08 -17.60 18.71
N ARG A 69 -9.94 -16.39 18.13
CA ARG A 69 -10.99 -15.70 17.39
C ARG A 69 -10.71 -15.76 15.89
N LYS A 70 -11.71 -16.15 15.10
CA LYS A 70 -11.60 -16.27 13.65
C LYS A 70 -11.56 -14.88 13.01
N LEU A 71 -10.69 -14.69 12.01
CA LEU A 71 -10.68 -13.52 11.14
C LEU A 71 -11.62 -13.75 9.96
N VAL A 72 -12.57 -12.83 9.76
CA VAL A 72 -13.54 -12.87 8.66
C VAL A 72 -13.40 -11.61 7.85
N VAL A 73 -13.04 -11.73 6.57
CA VAL A 73 -12.91 -10.61 5.64
C VAL A 73 -14.19 -10.46 4.83
N ILE A 74 -14.75 -9.25 4.80
CA ILE A 74 -15.93 -8.87 4.02
C ILE A 74 -15.48 -7.88 2.95
N GLU A 75 -15.48 -8.32 1.70
CA GLU A 75 -15.06 -7.51 0.56
C GLU A 75 -16.19 -6.63 0.05
N LYS A 76 -15.86 -5.37 -0.27
CA LYS A 76 -16.78 -4.38 -0.84
C LYS A 76 -16.11 -3.61 -1.98
N ASP A 77 -16.82 -3.38 -3.07
CA ASP A 77 -16.35 -2.70 -4.27
C ASP A 77 -16.70 -1.21 -4.25
N ASP A 78 -15.71 -0.34 -4.08
CA ASP A 78 -15.91 1.12 -4.13
C ASP A 78 -15.93 1.70 -5.56
N GLN A 79 -15.60 0.89 -6.58
CA GLN A 79 -15.56 1.29 -7.99
C GLN A 79 -14.67 2.52 -8.26
N GLY A 80 -13.79 2.88 -7.33
CA GLY A 80 -13.01 4.11 -7.37
C GLY A 80 -13.83 5.39 -7.13
N LYS A 81 -15.06 5.27 -6.60
CA LYS A 81 -15.99 6.38 -6.39
C LYS A 81 -16.04 6.80 -4.92
N PRO A 82 -15.74 8.09 -4.59
CA PRO A 82 -15.71 8.57 -3.20
C PRO A 82 -17.01 8.34 -2.42
N ASP A 83 -18.17 8.65 -3.03
CA ASP A 83 -19.47 8.52 -2.36
C ASP A 83 -19.82 7.06 -2.11
N VAL A 84 -19.46 6.15 -3.03
CA VAL A 84 -19.66 4.71 -2.85
C VAL A 84 -18.79 4.19 -1.71
N GLY A 85 -17.49 4.51 -1.70
CA GLY A 85 -16.57 4.11 -0.63
C GLY A 85 -17.02 4.61 0.74
N LYS A 86 -17.45 5.87 0.84
CA LYS A 86 -18.03 6.47 2.05
C LYS A 86 -19.22 5.68 2.54
N SER A 87 -20.20 5.40 1.66
CA SER A 87 -21.42 4.69 2.00
C SER A 87 -21.15 3.24 2.41
N LEU A 88 -20.23 2.56 1.71
CA LEU A 88 -19.84 1.19 2.02
C LEU A 88 -19.14 1.08 3.38
N LEU A 89 -18.32 2.06 3.77
CA LEU A 89 -17.68 2.06 5.08
C LEU A 89 -18.70 2.28 6.20
N ALA A 90 -19.64 3.20 6.00
CA ALA A 90 -20.73 3.43 6.96
C ALA A 90 -21.57 2.14 7.16
N ALA A 91 -21.97 1.49 6.07
CA ALA A 91 -22.69 0.21 6.13
C ALA A 91 -21.85 -0.91 6.79
N ALA A 92 -20.55 -0.99 6.48
CA ALA A 92 -19.67 -1.98 7.10
C ALA A 92 -19.61 -1.81 8.62
N TYR A 93 -19.45 -0.59 9.11
CA TYR A 93 -19.39 -0.32 10.55
C TYR A 93 -20.78 -0.40 11.22
N GLY A 94 -21.82 0.13 10.55
CA GLY A 94 -23.18 0.24 11.10
C GLY A 94 -23.98 -1.04 11.00
N ASP A 95 -24.04 -1.66 9.83
CA ASP A 95 -24.91 -2.79 9.53
C ASP A 95 -24.18 -4.13 9.69
N ASP A 96 -23.03 -4.30 9.02
CA ASP A 96 -22.26 -5.55 9.08
C ASP A 96 -21.53 -5.74 10.41
N LYS A 97 -21.44 -4.67 11.22
CA LYS A 97 -20.76 -4.65 12.53
C LYS A 97 -19.30 -5.13 12.43
N VAL A 98 -18.57 -4.70 11.39
CA VAL A 98 -17.15 -5.01 11.29
C VAL A 98 -16.37 -4.30 12.40
N ASP A 99 -15.26 -4.90 12.83
CA ASP A 99 -14.43 -4.38 13.91
C ASP A 99 -13.47 -3.31 13.39
N LEU A 100 -12.91 -3.51 12.21
CA LEU A 100 -12.02 -2.57 11.53
C LEU A 100 -12.15 -2.70 10.01
N ALA A 101 -11.61 -1.73 9.28
CA ALA A 101 -11.61 -1.74 7.82
C ALA A 101 -10.21 -1.55 7.24
N VAL A 102 -9.98 -2.07 6.02
CA VAL A 102 -8.77 -1.91 5.19
C VAL A 102 -9.16 -1.32 3.85
N GLY A 103 -8.34 -0.48 3.29
CA GLY A 103 -8.53 0.19 2.00
C GLY A 103 -8.52 1.70 2.15
N PRO A 104 -8.99 2.43 1.16
CA PRO A 104 -9.33 2.03 -0.20
C PRO A 104 -8.15 2.14 -1.17
N THR A 105 -8.41 1.83 -2.46
CA THR A 105 -7.39 1.92 -3.51
C THR A 105 -7.06 3.36 -3.90
N ALA A 106 -8.08 4.19 -4.04
CA ALA A 106 -7.96 5.55 -4.55
C ALA A 106 -7.89 6.60 -3.44
N SER A 107 -7.00 7.60 -3.57
CA SER A 107 -6.86 8.68 -2.58
C SER A 107 -8.14 9.52 -2.41
N PRO A 108 -8.88 9.91 -3.47
CA PRO A 108 -10.14 10.61 -3.30
C PRO A 108 -11.18 9.81 -2.49
N VAL A 109 -11.21 8.49 -2.68
CA VAL A 109 -12.09 7.59 -1.90
C VAL A 109 -11.65 7.55 -0.44
N ALA A 110 -10.35 7.43 -0.18
CA ALA A 110 -9.82 7.47 1.18
C ALA A 110 -10.25 8.74 1.92
N LEU A 111 -10.08 9.90 1.31
CA LEU A 111 -10.45 11.18 1.92
C LEU A 111 -11.94 11.27 2.27
N ALA A 112 -12.81 10.66 1.47
CA ALA A 112 -14.26 10.60 1.75
C ALA A 112 -14.60 9.63 2.90
N MET A 113 -13.75 8.61 3.13
CA MET A 113 -13.94 7.61 4.18
C MET A 113 -13.44 8.05 5.57
N LEU A 114 -12.45 8.97 5.64
CA LEU A 114 -11.83 9.36 6.91
C LEU A 114 -12.84 9.86 7.96
N PRO A 115 -13.81 10.75 7.64
CA PRO A 115 -14.81 11.21 8.61
C PRO A 115 -15.70 10.07 9.13
N VAL A 116 -15.98 9.05 8.30
CA VAL A 116 -16.80 7.90 8.71
C VAL A 116 -16.08 7.06 9.76
N ALA A 117 -14.77 6.85 9.62
CA ALA A 117 -13.98 6.14 10.62
C ALA A 117 -14.03 6.87 11.99
N GLU A 118 -13.99 8.20 11.98
CA GLU A 118 -14.12 9.03 13.18
C GLU A 118 -15.53 8.97 13.80
N GLU A 119 -16.57 9.09 12.97
CA GLU A 119 -17.97 8.99 13.39
C GLU A 119 -18.27 7.68 14.11
N TYR A 120 -17.82 6.56 13.51
CA TYR A 120 -18.06 5.22 14.08
C TYR A 120 -17.00 4.83 15.13
N LYS A 121 -15.97 5.63 15.35
CA LYS A 121 -14.85 5.36 16.28
C LYS A 121 -14.20 4.00 16.04
N LYS A 122 -13.96 3.68 14.78
CA LYS A 122 -13.36 2.40 14.34
C LYS A 122 -12.15 2.65 13.44
N ILE A 123 -11.18 1.73 13.52
CA ILE A 123 -9.94 1.83 12.75
C ILE A 123 -10.20 1.65 11.25
N LEU A 124 -9.72 2.60 10.46
CA LEU A 124 -9.50 2.45 9.02
C LEU A 124 -7.99 2.39 8.77
N LEU A 125 -7.52 1.22 8.35
CA LEU A 125 -6.14 1.00 7.90
C LEU A 125 -6.05 1.28 6.40
N VAL A 126 -5.43 2.39 6.04
CA VAL A 126 -5.34 2.82 4.63
C VAL A 126 -4.23 2.07 3.91
N GLU A 127 -4.61 1.37 2.85
CA GLU A 127 -3.76 0.65 1.90
C GLU A 127 -4.53 0.49 0.58
N PRO A 128 -4.01 0.88 -0.58
CA PRO A 128 -2.71 1.53 -0.86
C PRO A 128 -2.78 3.04 -1.12
N ALA A 129 -3.89 3.74 -0.85
CA ALA A 129 -4.04 5.17 -1.14
C ALA A 129 -2.92 6.03 -0.52
N VAL A 130 -2.35 6.97 -1.32
CA VAL A 130 -1.06 7.60 -1.02
C VAL A 130 -1.10 9.09 -0.72
N ALA A 131 -2.21 9.82 -0.98
CA ALA A 131 -2.25 11.27 -0.76
C ALA A 131 -1.76 11.64 0.66
N ASP A 132 -0.89 12.63 0.75
CA ASP A 132 -0.30 13.08 2.02
C ASP A 132 -1.36 13.53 3.02
N SER A 133 -2.43 14.17 2.52
CA SER A 133 -3.53 14.67 3.34
C SER A 133 -4.24 13.59 4.17
N ILE A 134 -4.13 12.30 3.79
CA ILE A 134 -4.76 11.19 4.52
C ILE A 134 -4.23 11.06 5.95
N THR A 135 -2.91 11.09 6.13
CA THR A 135 -2.24 11.10 7.44
C THR A 135 -1.73 12.50 7.81
N GLY A 136 -2.04 13.49 6.99
CA GLY A 136 -1.76 14.91 7.17
C GLY A 136 -2.99 15.70 7.63
N GLU A 137 -3.37 16.71 6.87
CA GLU A 137 -4.38 17.70 7.24
C GLU A 137 -5.79 17.13 7.49
N ARG A 138 -6.08 15.94 6.94
CA ARG A 138 -7.38 15.26 7.08
C ARG A 138 -7.36 14.10 8.08
N TRP A 139 -6.21 13.88 8.73
CA TRP A 139 -6.03 12.80 9.70
C TRP A 139 -6.96 12.93 10.90
N ASN A 140 -7.38 11.79 11.44
CA ASN A 140 -7.93 11.65 12.76
C ASN A 140 -7.36 10.38 13.43
N LYS A 141 -7.52 10.25 14.76
CA LYS A 141 -6.85 9.20 15.54
C LYS A 141 -7.21 7.75 15.15
N TYR A 142 -8.27 7.55 14.38
CA TYR A 142 -8.72 6.23 13.92
C TYR A 142 -8.07 5.80 12.60
N ILE A 143 -7.28 6.68 11.98
CA ILE A 143 -6.64 6.42 10.71
C ILE A 143 -5.21 5.95 10.93
N PHE A 144 -4.88 4.78 10.38
CA PHE A 144 -3.52 4.26 10.23
C PHE A 144 -3.25 4.01 8.76
N ARG A 145 -1.98 4.06 8.33
CA ARG A 145 -1.64 3.79 6.93
C ARG A 145 -0.38 2.94 6.82
N THR A 146 -0.51 1.77 6.19
CA THR A 146 0.61 0.91 5.77
C THR A 146 1.11 1.26 4.39
N GLY A 147 0.28 1.84 3.53
CA GLY A 147 0.72 2.39 2.25
C GLY A 147 1.79 3.47 2.43
N ARG A 148 2.72 3.57 1.47
CA ARG A 148 3.61 4.73 1.45
C ARG A 148 2.77 5.99 1.23
N ASN A 149 3.32 7.16 1.55
CA ASN A 149 2.70 8.44 1.23
C ASN A 149 3.42 9.16 0.08
N SER A 150 2.78 10.21 -0.43
CA SER A 150 3.33 11.00 -1.53
C SER A 150 4.65 11.69 -1.19
N SER A 151 4.87 12.05 0.07
CA SER A 151 6.16 12.58 0.53
C SER A 151 7.28 11.55 0.44
N GLN A 152 7.02 10.28 0.78
CA GLN A 152 8.00 9.20 0.61
C GLN A 152 8.35 8.99 -0.88
N ASP A 153 7.35 9.01 -1.77
CA ASP A 153 7.58 8.94 -3.22
C ASP A 153 8.42 10.13 -3.70
N ALA A 154 8.08 11.36 -3.29
CA ALA A 154 8.75 12.57 -3.72
C ALA A 154 10.22 12.64 -3.25
N ILE A 155 10.47 12.40 -1.96
CA ILE A 155 11.81 12.42 -1.37
C ILE A 155 12.70 11.38 -2.07
N SER A 156 12.16 10.19 -2.31
CA SER A 156 12.91 9.10 -2.93
C SER A 156 13.24 9.38 -4.40
N ASN A 157 12.31 10.00 -5.14
CA ASN A 157 12.55 10.39 -6.54
C ASN A 157 13.45 11.63 -6.65
N ALA A 158 13.46 12.54 -5.67
CA ALA A 158 14.33 13.69 -5.65
C ALA A 158 15.82 13.32 -5.65
N VAL A 159 16.21 12.13 -5.21
CA VAL A 159 17.58 11.62 -5.29
C VAL A 159 18.12 11.68 -6.73
N ALA A 160 17.29 11.36 -7.72
CA ALA A 160 17.65 11.46 -9.13
C ALA A 160 17.47 12.87 -9.71
N LEU A 161 16.47 13.59 -9.25
CA LEU A 161 15.97 14.82 -9.88
C LEU A 161 16.60 16.10 -9.34
N ASP A 162 16.91 16.19 -8.03
CA ASP A 162 17.37 17.42 -7.38
C ASP A 162 18.87 17.67 -7.58
N LYS A 163 19.26 17.93 -8.82
CA LYS A 163 20.65 18.25 -9.21
C LYS A 163 20.72 19.63 -9.84
N PRO A 164 21.81 20.41 -9.60
CA PRO A 164 22.04 21.67 -10.28
C PRO A 164 21.97 21.50 -11.81
N GLY A 165 21.32 22.42 -12.48
CA GLY A 165 21.14 22.38 -13.94
C GLY A 165 19.98 21.53 -14.43
N ASN A 166 19.32 20.76 -13.56
CA ASN A 166 18.08 20.07 -13.93
C ASN A 166 16.89 21.04 -13.95
N VAL A 167 15.99 20.83 -14.92
CA VAL A 167 14.70 21.56 -15.05
C VAL A 167 13.58 20.55 -15.03
N ILE A 168 12.63 20.74 -14.15
CA ILE A 168 11.55 19.79 -13.87
C ILE A 168 10.20 20.43 -14.19
N VAL A 169 9.39 19.72 -14.96
CA VAL A 169 7.96 19.92 -15.13
C VAL A 169 7.25 18.67 -14.63
N THR A 170 6.04 18.79 -14.16
CA THR A 170 5.25 17.62 -13.72
C THR A 170 4.05 17.41 -14.63
N LEU A 171 3.60 16.15 -14.73
CA LEU A 171 2.32 15.75 -15.33
C LEU A 171 1.57 14.89 -14.32
N ALA A 172 0.41 15.34 -13.88
CA ALA A 172 -0.35 14.65 -12.86
C ALA A 172 -1.85 14.58 -13.15
N GLN A 173 -2.52 13.63 -12.52
CA GLN A 173 -3.98 13.60 -12.50
C GLN A 173 -4.53 14.76 -11.66
N ASP A 174 -5.58 15.43 -12.16
CA ASP A 174 -6.25 16.52 -11.45
C ASP A 174 -7.22 15.97 -10.40
N ASN A 175 -6.67 15.43 -9.33
CA ASN A 175 -7.38 14.92 -8.15
C ASN A 175 -6.45 14.93 -6.94
N ALA A 176 -6.93 14.47 -5.79
CA ALA A 176 -6.14 14.44 -4.56
C ALA A 176 -4.83 13.64 -4.68
N PHE A 177 -4.82 12.52 -5.43
CA PHE A 177 -3.62 11.74 -5.67
C PHE A 177 -2.54 12.55 -6.41
N GLY A 178 -2.90 13.21 -7.53
CA GLY A 178 -1.94 13.95 -8.32
C GLY A 178 -1.48 15.23 -7.63
N ARG A 179 -2.41 16.01 -7.04
CA ARG A 179 -2.08 17.27 -6.36
C ARG A 179 -1.21 17.05 -5.12
N ASP A 180 -1.57 16.08 -4.27
CA ASP A 180 -0.75 15.70 -3.12
C ASP A 180 0.55 14.98 -3.54
N GLY A 181 0.60 14.41 -4.76
CA GLY A 181 1.81 13.85 -5.33
C GLY A 181 2.84 14.92 -5.72
N ILE A 182 2.39 16.02 -6.32
CA ILE A 182 3.28 17.09 -6.79
C ILE A 182 3.78 17.98 -5.64
N ARG A 183 2.93 18.32 -4.68
CA ARG A 183 3.27 19.22 -3.56
C ARG A 183 4.58 18.82 -2.86
N PRO A 184 4.77 17.60 -2.36
CA PRO A 184 6.00 17.24 -1.67
C PRO A 184 7.22 17.21 -2.58
N LEU A 185 7.08 16.92 -3.88
CA LEU A 185 8.21 17.04 -4.80
C LEU A 185 8.69 18.49 -4.90
N ARG A 186 7.78 19.42 -5.13
CA ARG A 186 8.11 20.85 -5.16
C ARG A 186 8.77 21.33 -3.87
N GLU A 187 8.31 20.84 -2.73
CA GLU A 187 8.88 21.16 -1.41
C GLU A 187 10.27 20.54 -1.21
N THR A 188 10.53 19.38 -1.79
CA THR A 188 11.81 18.63 -1.65
C THR A 188 12.89 19.14 -2.60
N ILE A 189 12.54 19.56 -3.83
CA ILE A 189 13.47 20.07 -4.83
C ILE A 189 14.04 21.41 -4.37
N LYS A 190 15.40 21.51 -4.24
CA LYS A 190 16.12 22.70 -3.79
C LYS A 190 17.20 23.17 -4.75
N LYS A 191 17.78 22.25 -5.54
CA LYS A 191 18.92 22.53 -6.45
C LYS A 191 18.47 22.60 -7.90
N ALA A 192 17.50 21.78 -8.29
CA ALA A 192 16.92 21.80 -9.61
C ALA A 192 15.88 22.94 -9.75
N LYS A 193 15.63 23.38 -10.98
CA LYS A 193 14.60 24.37 -11.28
C LYS A 193 13.26 23.66 -11.45
N PHE A 194 12.31 23.91 -10.55
CA PHE A 194 10.92 23.47 -10.69
C PHE A 194 10.19 24.52 -11.53
N LEU A 195 9.72 24.16 -12.74
CA LEU A 195 9.28 25.15 -13.74
C LEU A 195 7.75 25.23 -13.88
N HIS A 196 7.04 24.09 -13.94
CA HIS A 196 5.61 24.05 -14.27
C HIS A 196 4.94 22.77 -13.76
N GLU A 197 3.66 22.90 -13.46
CA GLU A 197 2.79 21.77 -13.09
C GLU A 197 1.67 21.66 -14.14
N GLU A 198 1.61 20.52 -14.82
CA GLU A 198 0.54 20.19 -15.75
C GLU A 198 -0.41 19.20 -15.10
N TYR A 199 -1.68 19.54 -15.05
CA TYR A 199 -2.74 18.68 -14.52
C TYR A 199 -3.74 18.33 -15.62
N LEU A 200 -4.07 17.05 -15.73
CA LEU A 200 -5.09 16.55 -16.66
C LEU A 200 -6.16 15.75 -15.89
N PRO A 201 -7.42 15.77 -16.35
CA PRO A 201 -8.49 14.97 -15.77
C PRO A 201 -8.07 13.49 -15.63
N ALA A 202 -8.48 12.83 -14.55
CA ALA A 202 -8.10 11.44 -14.26
C ALA A 202 -8.54 10.44 -15.36
N GLY A 203 -9.62 10.76 -16.09
CA GLY A 203 -10.11 9.94 -17.21
C GLY A 203 -9.48 10.28 -18.58
N THR A 204 -8.41 11.09 -18.62
CA THR A 204 -7.75 11.45 -19.88
C THR A 204 -7.21 10.21 -20.59
N THR A 205 -7.50 10.07 -21.87
CA THR A 205 -6.99 9.04 -22.77
C THR A 205 -6.11 9.59 -23.87
N ASP A 206 -6.31 10.87 -24.26
CA ASP A 206 -5.45 11.60 -25.19
C ASP A 206 -4.59 12.62 -24.45
N PHE A 207 -3.29 12.36 -24.40
CA PHE A 207 -2.29 13.20 -23.72
C PHE A 207 -1.63 14.24 -24.62
N THR A 208 -2.00 14.30 -25.90
CA THR A 208 -1.31 15.10 -26.92
C THR A 208 -1.23 16.58 -26.52
N ALA A 209 -2.35 17.21 -26.18
CA ALA A 209 -2.38 18.63 -25.85
C ALA A 209 -1.61 18.95 -24.55
N GLY A 210 -1.70 18.09 -23.53
CA GLY A 210 -0.94 18.26 -22.28
C GLY A 210 0.57 18.14 -22.51
N LEU A 211 0.99 17.13 -23.27
CA LEU A 211 2.41 16.96 -23.60
C LEU A 211 2.94 18.08 -24.51
N GLN A 212 2.14 18.60 -25.42
CA GLN A 212 2.55 19.76 -26.22
C GLN A 212 2.84 20.99 -25.34
N ARG A 213 1.98 21.29 -24.35
CA ARG A 213 2.24 22.37 -23.38
C ARG A 213 3.52 22.16 -22.59
N ILE A 214 3.80 20.92 -22.19
CA ILE A 214 5.04 20.55 -21.51
C ILE A 214 6.27 20.75 -22.43
N ILE A 215 6.19 20.32 -23.70
CA ILE A 215 7.25 20.51 -24.69
C ILE A 215 7.54 22.00 -24.84
N ASP A 216 6.51 22.83 -25.02
CA ASP A 216 6.66 24.28 -25.21
C ASP A 216 7.29 24.98 -24.00
N LYS A 217 7.09 24.45 -22.79
CA LYS A 217 7.76 24.96 -21.58
C LYS A 217 9.22 24.53 -21.46
N LEU A 218 9.56 23.34 -21.94
CA LEU A 218 10.87 22.71 -21.70
C LEU A 218 11.83 22.82 -22.88
N LYS A 219 11.37 22.84 -24.14
CA LYS A 219 12.23 22.68 -25.34
C LYS A 219 13.43 23.62 -25.36
N ASP A 220 13.24 24.88 -24.96
CA ASP A 220 14.27 25.95 -25.01
C ASP A 220 14.96 26.18 -23.65
N GLN A 221 14.64 25.35 -22.62
CA GLN A 221 15.32 25.47 -21.33
C GLN A 221 16.73 24.89 -21.40
N PRO A 222 17.73 25.57 -20.80
CA PRO A 222 19.07 25.00 -20.67
C PRO A 222 19.10 23.86 -19.66
N GLY A 223 20.07 22.95 -19.80
CA GLY A 223 20.31 21.86 -18.86
C GLY A 223 19.50 20.60 -19.13
N GLN A 224 19.52 19.68 -18.17
CA GLN A 224 18.81 18.40 -18.29
C GLN A 224 17.33 18.58 -17.92
N LYS A 225 16.45 18.23 -18.82
CA LYS A 225 15.00 18.43 -18.72
C LYS A 225 14.30 17.14 -18.32
N TYR A 226 13.39 17.25 -17.35
CA TYR A 226 12.59 16.12 -16.86
C TYR A 226 11.10 16.45 -16.84
N VAL A 227 10.29 15.44 -17.18
CA VAL A 227 8.87 15.41 -16.84
C VAL A 227 8.66 14.33 -15.78
N TRP A 228 8.25 14.75 -14.59
CA TRP A 228 7.88 13.81 -13.53
C TRP A 228 6.38 13.50 -13.58
N VAL A 229 6.06 12.21 -13.72
CA VAL A 229 4.69 11.75 -13.95
C VAL A 229 4.09 11.14 -12.69
N VAL A 230 2.94 11.67 -12.27
CA VAL A 230 2.09 11.15 -11.18
C VAL A 230 0.77 10.70 -11.77
N TRP A 231 0.74 9.48 -12.29
CA TRP A 231 -0.39 8.94 -13.01
C TRP A 231 -0.69 7.50 -12.60
N ALA A 232 -1.98 7.17 -12.40
CA ALA A 232 -2.44 5.84 -12.04
C ALA A 232 -3.67 5.44 -12.87
N GLY A 233 -3.87 4.13 -13.07
CA GLY A 233 -5.03 3.57 -13.76
C GLY A 233 -4.70 3.02 -15.14
N ALA A 234 -5.74 2.63 -15.87
CA ALA A 234 -5.64 1.90 -17.13
C ALA A 234 -5.05 2.73 -18.28
N SER A 235 -5.35 4.02 -18.37
CA SER A 235 -4.71 4.92 -19.33
C SER A 235 -3.39 5.45 -18.78
N SER A 236 -2.39 5.58 -19.64
CA SER A 236 -1.05 6.02 -19.23
C SER A 236 -0.42 6.92 -20.30
N PRO A 237 0.25 8.02 -19.91
CA PRO A 237 0.94 8.90 -20.84
C PRO A 237 2.19 8.27 -21.46
N PHE A 238 2.71 7.17 -20.95
CA PHE A 238 4.03 6.63 -21.32
C PHE A 238 4.15 6.27 -22.79
N ASN A 239 3.13 5.65 -23.38
CA ASN A 239 3.13 5.34 -24.81
C ASN A 239 3.21 6.61 -25.65
N LYS A 240 2.51 7.69 -25.23
CA LYS A 240 2.56 8.96 -25.94
C LYS A 240 3.91 9.68 -25.79
N PHE A 241 4.59 9.52 -24.65
CA PHE A 241 5.98 9.95 -24.48
C PHE A 241 6.91 9.29 -25.48
N ALA A 242 6.79 7.96 -25.66
CA ALA A 242 7.59 7.20 -26.59
C ALA A 242 7.28 7.58 -28.06
N GLU A 243 6.00 7.68 -28.41
CA GLU A 243 5.54 8.08 -29.76
C GLU A 243 6.09 9.46 -30.18
N LEU A 244 6.08 10.42 -29.24
CA LEU A 244 6.59 11.76 -29.49
C LEU A 244 8.12 11.87 -29.46
N GLU A 245 8.81 10.78 -29.15
CA GLU A 245 10.29 10.72 -29.04
C GLU A 245 10.88 11.88 -28.21
N LEU A 246 10.26 12.20 -27.05
CA LEU A 246 10.55 13.43 -26.31
C LEU A 246 12.03 13.58 -25.93
N GLU A 247 12.71 12.51 -25.57
CA GLU A 247 14.14 12.56 -25.26
C GLU A 247 14.99 12.84 -26.50
N LYS A 248 14.72 12.11 -27.60
CA LYS A 248 15.49 12.24 -28.85
C LYS A 248 15.30 13.60 -29.50
N ARG A 249 14.07 14.12 -29.54
CA ARG A 249 13.74 15.38 -30.26
C ARG A 249 13.99 16.64 -29.44
N TYR A 250 13.79 16.57 -28.11
CA TYR A 250 13.79 17.76 -27.27
C TYR A 250 14.73 17.65 -26.04
N GLY A 251 15.38 16.50 -25.85
CA GLY A 251 16.22 16.22 -24.67
C GLY A 251 15.40 16.14 -23.37
N ILE A 252 14.10 15.83 -23.46
CA ILE A 252 13.18 15.76 -22.32
C ILE A 252 13.09 14.31 -21.86
N LYS A 253 13.59 14.04 -20.66
CA LYS A 253 13.56 12.70 -20.04
C LYS A 253 12.30 12.49 -19.21
N LEU A 254 11.84 11.25 -19.20
CA LEU A 254 10.79 10.79 -18.31
C LEU A 254 11.38 10.52 -16.92
N ALA A 255 10.66 10.94 -15.87
CA ALA A 255 10.90 10.52 -14.50
C ALA A 255 9.57 10.09 -13.86
N THR A 256 9.59 8.98 -13.13
CA THR A 256 8.37 8.45 -12.49
C THR A 256 8.75 7.48 -11.38
N GLY A 257 7.81 7.23 -10.47
CA GLY A 257 7.93 6.17 -9.46
C GLY A 257 7.72 4.77 -10.04
N GLY A 258 7.83 3.76 -9.18
CA GLY A 258 7.42 2.41 -9.51
C GLY A 258 5.90 2.29 -9.69
N ASN A 259 5.51 1.24 -10.38
CA ASN A 259 4.11 0.90 -10.64
C ASN A 259 3.97 -0.62 -10.65
N ILE A 260 2.76 -1.12 -10.92
CA ILE A 260 2.53 -2.56 -11.14
C ILE A 260 3.36 -3.07 -12.33
N LEU A 261 3.76 -4.34 -12.25
CA LEU A 261 4.62 -4.96 -13.26
C LEU A 261 4.13 -4.78 -14.69
N PRO A 262 2.83 -4.95 -15.02
CA PRO A 262 2.34 -4.69 -16.38
C PRO A 262 2.57 -3.25 -16.86
N ALA A 263 2.42 -2.26 -15.99
CA ALA A 263 2.69 -0.86 -16.34
C ALA A 263 4.20 -0.59 -16.53
N MET A 264 5.05 -1.24 -15.72
CA MET A 264 6.51 -1.09 -15.82
C MET A 264 7.10 -1.76 -17.08
N VAL A 265 6.36 -2.61 -17.77
CA VAL A 265 6.78 -3.11 -19.10
C VAL A 265 7.02 -1.94 -20.07
N ALA A 266 6.23 -0.87 -19.98
CA ALA A 266 6.44 0.32 -20.80
C ALA A 266 7.77 1.04 -20.51
N TYR A 267 8.35 0.87 -19.32
CA TYR A 267 9.64 1.50 -18.95
C TYR A 267 10.81 1.01 -19.82
N LYS A 268 10.69 -0.16 -20.45
CA LYS A 268 11.69 -0.65 -21.42
C LYS A 268 11.93 0.29 -22.60
N GLN A 269 10.95 1.13 -22.90
CA GLN A 269 11.06 2.14 -23.97
C GLN A 269 11.95 3.33 -23.55
N PHE A 270 12.35 3.39 -22.27
CA PHE A 270 13.13 4.47 -21.68
C PHE A 270 14.38 3.94 -20.97
N PRO A 271 15.38 3.43 -21.72
CA PRO A 271 16.63 2.94 -21.13
C PRO A 271 17.31 4.03 -20.27
N GLY A 272 17.73 3.68 -19.06
CA GLY A 272 18.32 4.64 -18.14
C GLY A 272 17.32 5.49 -17.35
N LEU A 273 16.01 5.28 -17.51
CA LEU A 273 15.00 5.89 -16.64
C LEU A 273 15.31 5.54 -15.20
N GLU A 274 15.33 6.56 -14.35
CA GLU A 274 15.50 6.45 -12.91
C GLU A 274 14.22 6.84 -12.19
N GLY A 275 13.97 6.17 -11.06
CA GLY A 275 12.82 6.45 -10.19
C GLY A 275 12.95 5.75 -8.86
N ALA A 276 11.95 5.87 -8.02
CA ALA A 276 11.89 5.16 -6.76
C ALA A 276 10.58 4.39 -6.62
N LEU A 277 10.65 3.23 -5.98
CA LEU A 277 9.51 2.37 -5.70
C LEU A 277 9.61 1.81 -4.29
N TYR A 278 8.49 1.36 -3.71
CA TYR A 278 8.52 0.78 -2.38
C TYR A 278 8.66 -0.74 -2.36
N TYR A 279 8.46 -1.39 -3.52
CA TYR A 279 8.58 -2.84 -3.63
C TYR A 279 8.85 -3.30 -5.06
N TYR A 280 9.76 -4.24 -5.19
CA TYR A 280 9.94 -5.10 -6.35
C TYR A 280 10.37 -6.48 -5.84
N PHE A 281 9.72 -7.55 -6.26
CA PHE A 281 9.82 -8.89 -5.65
C PHE A 281 11.25 -9.42 -5.49
N GLY A 282 12.17 -9.00 -6.35
CA GLY A 282 13.58 -9.41 -6.33
C GLY A 282 14.49 -8.56 -5.44
N ILE A 283 14.02 -7.43 -4.88
CA ILE A 283 14.85 -6.51 -4.12
C ILE A 283 14.90 -6.86 -2.62
N PRO A 284 13.80 -6.92 -1.87
CA PRO A 284 13.88 -7.20 -0.45
C PRO A 284 14.36 -8.63 -0.18
N LYS A 285 15.35 -8.76 0.73
CA LYS A 285 15.92 -10.06 1.13
C LYS A 285 15.57 -10.32 2.59
N ASN A 286 14.38 -10.89 2.81
CA ASN A 286 13.92 -11.27 4.14
C ASN A 286 12.95 -12.46 4.07
N PRO A 287 12.79 -13.23 5.16
CA PRO A 287 11.96 -14.44 5.16
C PRO A 287 10.49 -14.21 4.77
N VAL A 288 9.92 -13.05 5.11
CA VAL A 288 8.52 -12.73 4.80
C VAL A 288 8.33 -12.55 3.30
N ASN A 289 9.29 -11.84 2.65
CA ASN A 289 9.27 -11.69 1.19
C ASN A 289 9.46 -13.02 0.48
N GLU A 290 10.42 -13.82 0.91
CA GLU A 290 10.69 -15.14 0.32
C GLU A 290 9.45 -16.04 0.40
N ALA A 291 8.77 -16.07 1.55
CA ALA A 291 7.53 -16.83 1.73
C ALA A 291 6.40 -16.34 0.82
N MET A 292 6.21 -15.00 0.74
CA MET A 292 5.19 -14.41 -0.14
C MET A 292 5.48 -14.71 -1.61
N VAL A 293 6.74 -14.56 -2.05
CA VAL A 293 7.16 -14.83 -3.44
C VAL A 293 6.94 -16.30 -3.79
N ALA A 294 7.39 -17.22 -2.95
CA ALA A 294 7.23 -18.66 -3.19
C ALA A 294 5.75 -19.05 -3.30
N ARG A 295 4.92 -18.57 -2.38
CA ARG A 295 3.48 -18.85 -2.37
C ARG A 295 2.76 -18.24 -3.57
N HIS A 296 3.09 -17.03 -3.95
CA HIS A 296 2.49 -16.37 -5.11
C HIS A 296 2.83 -17.11 -6.41
N TYR A 297 4.07 -17.54 -6.58
CA TYR A 297 4.45 -18.39 -7.72
C TYR A 297 3.73 -19.74 -7.73
N GLN A 298 3.56 -20.35 -6.55
CA GLN A 298 2.82 -21.61 -6.45
C GLN A 298 1.36 -21.45 -6.93
N GLN A 299 0.71 -20.36 -6.52
CA GLN A 299 -0.72 -20.12 -6.77
C GLN A 299 -1.00 -19.51 -8.14
N PHE A 300 -0.20 -18.55 -8.59
CA PHE A 300 -0.48 -17.73 -9.78
C PHE A 300 0.52 -17.91 -10.91
N LYS A 301 1.59 -18.70 -10.74
CA LYS A 301 2.68 -18.89 -11.70
C LYS A 301 3.38 -17.59 -12.14
N ALA A 302 3.33 -16.58 -11.28
CA ALA A 302 3.87 -15.24 -11.49
C ALA A 302 4.42 -14.68 -10.17
N PRO A 303 5.35 -13.71 -10.22
CA PRO A 303 5.81 -13.04 -9.00
C PRO A 303 4.68 -12.19 -8.37
N PRO A 304 4.74 -11.95 -7.03
CA PRO A 304 3.90 -10.95 -6.40
C PRO A 304 4.26 -9.56 -6.92
N ASP A 305 3.26 -8.69 -6.97
CA ASP A 305 3.40 -7.37 -7.51
C ASP A 305 3.34 -6.30 -6.40
N PHE A 306 3.46 -5.08 -6.81
CA PHE A 306 3.56 -3.85 -6.05
C PHE A 306 2.52 -3.75 -4.92
N PHE A 307 1.23 -3.89 -5.26
CA PHE A 307 0.15 -3.80 -4.28
C PHE A 307 -0.14 -5.11 -3.56
N THR A 308 0.32 -6.24 -4.08
CA THR A 308 0.29 -7.52 -3.34
C THR A 308 1.14 -7.42 -2.06
N ALA A 309 2.35 -6.85 -2.18
CA ALA A 309 3.20 -6.62 -1.01
C ALA A 309 2.58 -5.60 -0.03
N GLY A 310 1.84 -4.59 -0.54
CA GLY A 310 1.10 -3.64 0.28
C GLY A 310 0.01 -4.30 1.12
N GLY A 311 -0.90 -5.04 0.46
CA GLY A 311 -1.96 -5.78 1.15
C GLY A 311 -1.44 -6.79 2.17
N PHE A 312 -0.35 -7.49 1.82
CA PHE A 312 0.33 -8.41 2.76
C PHE A 312 0.85 -7.65 3.99
N SER A 313 1.44 -6.47 3.79
CA SER A 313 1.92 -5.62 4.90
C SER A 313 0.78 -5.15 5.80
N ALA A 314 -0.39 -4.81 5.23
CA ALA A 314 -1.58 -4.47 6.00
C ALA A 314 -2.05 -5.62 6.89
N ALA A 315 -2.06 -6.84 6.35
CA ALA A 315 -2.37 -8.05 7.11
C ALA A 315 -1.40 -8.27 8.28
N MET A 316 -0.10 -8.12 8.04
CA MET A 316 0.93 -8.25 9.08
C MET A 316 0.70 -7.23 10.21
N ALA A 317 0.39 -5.98 9.86
CA ALA A 317 0.06 -4.93 10.84
C ALA A 317 -1.17 -5.29 11.69
N ILE A 318 -2.25 -5.74 11.05
CA ILE A 318 -3.50 -6.12 11.73
C ILE A 318 -3.26 -7.27 12.71
N VAL A 319 -2.64 -8.35 12.25
CA VAL A 319 -2.42 -9.54 13.08
C VAL A 319 -1.46 -9.23 14.23
N THR A 320 -0.41 -8.43 13.98
CA THR A 320 0.52 -8.00 15.03
C THR A 320 -0.20 -7.15 16.09
N ALA A 321 -1.05 -6.22 15.68
CA ALA A 321 -1.83 -5.39 16.60
C ALA A 321 -2.82 -6.24 17.41
N LEU A 322 -3.57 -7.14 16.77
CA LEU A 322 -4.51 -8.03 17.43
C LEU A 322 -3.82 -8.99 18.43
N LYS A 323 -2.64 -9.50 18.10
CA LYS A 323 -1.84 -10.31 19.06
C LYS A 323 -1.45 -9.48 20.30
N LYS A 324 -1.06 -8.21 20.11
CA LYS A 324 -0.70 -7.31 21.22
C LYS A 324 -1.89 -6.96 22.13
N THR A 325 -3.11 -6.93 21.57
CA THR A 325 -4.33 -6.62 22.33
C THR A 325 -5.02 -7.86 22.91
N GLY A 326 -4.40 -9.05 22.80
CA GLY A 326 -5.04 -10.30 23.21
C GLY A 326 -6.25 -10.69 22.37
N GLY A 327 -6.34 -10.19 21.12
CA GLY A 327 -7.46 -10.42 20.21
C GLY A 327 -8.60 -9.42 20.39
N ASP A 328 -8.44 -8.36 21.19
CA ASP A 328 -9.44 -7.28 21.30
C ASP A 328 -9.30 -6.31 20.11
N PRO A 329 -10.30 -6.22 19.20
CA PRO A 329 -10.27 -5.36 18.03
C PRO A 329 -10.81 -3.96 18.28
N SER A 330 -11.16 -3.60 19.53
CA SER A 330 -11.68 -2.28 19.83
C SER A 330 -10.65 -1.19 19.56
N ALA A 331 -11.09 -0.04 19.04
CA ALA A 331 -10.20 1.05 18.71
C ALA A 331 -9.42 1.57 19.94
N ASP A 332 -10.04 1.55 21.12
CA ASP A 332 -9.40 1.97 22.38
C ASP A 332 -8.21 1.07 22.78
N LYS A 333 -8.19 -0.17 22.32
CA LYS A 333 -7.07 -1.09 22.52
C LYS A 333 -6.10 -1.07 21.34
N LEU A 334 -6.62 -1.01 20.10
CA LEU A 334 -5.79 -1.02 18.90
C LEU A 334 -4.94 0.25 18.76
N ILE A 335 -5.50 1.43 18.98
CA ILE A 335 -4.77 2.70 18.81
C ILE A 335 -3.46 2.70 19.63
N PRO A 336 -3.49 2.55 20.97
CA PRO A 336 -2.24 2.56 21.75
C PRO A 336 -1.31 1.38 21.41
N ALA A 337 -1.85 0.24 20.97
CA ALA A 337 -1.03 -0.91 20.56
C ALA A 337 -0.31 -0.68 19.24
N MET A 338 -0.91 0.08 18.33
CA MET A 338 -0.38 0.37 16.98
C MET A 338 0.53 1.60 16.96
N GLU A 339 0.33 2.59 17.84
CA GLU A 339 1.21 3.77 17.93
C GLU A 339 2.65 3.35 18.28
N GLY A 340 3.59 3.62 17.36
CA GLY A 340 5.00 3.22 17.49
C GLY A 340 5.26 1.71 17.27
N MET A 341 4.25 0.94 16.84
CA MET A 341 4.39 -0.49 16.59
C MET A 341 5.26 -0.76 15.38
N SER A 342 6.27 -1.61 15.57
CA SER A 342 7.04 -2.21 14.47
C SER A 342 6.51 -3.61 14.15
N PHE A 343 6.54 -3.97 12.87
CA PHE A 343 6.08 -5.26 12.35
C PHE A 343 6.83 -5.64 11.08
N ASP A 344 7.09 -6.93 10.92
CA ASP A 344 7.77 -7.48 9.76
C ASP A 344 6.84 -7.51 8.54
N THR A 345 7.38 -7.22 7.37
CA THR A 345 6.65 -7.21 6.10
C THR A 345 7.51 -7.74 4.95
N PRO A 346 6.94 -8.05 3.79
CA PRO A 346 7.73 -8.37 2.60
C PRO A 346 8.71 -7.26 2.22
N LYS A 347 8.43 -6.02 2.58
CA LYS A 347 9.27 -4.84 2.32
C LYS A 347 10.35 -4.61 3.37
N GLY A 348 10.44 -5.45 4.37
CA GLY A 348 11.24 -5.30 5.57
C GLY A 348 10.43 -4.82 6.77
N MET A 349 11.11 -4.41 7.82
CA MET A 349 10.44 -3.88 9.02
C MET A 349 9.79 -2.54 8.73
N MET A 350 8.53 -2.40 9.11
CA MET A 350 7.79 -1.15 9.08
C MET A 350 7.42 -0.72 10.49
N THR A 351 7.32 0.59 10.72
CA THR A 351 6.94 1.15 12.03
C THR A 351 5.91 2.25 11.85
N PHE A 352 4.78 2.13 12.53
CA PHE A 352 3.82 3.24 12.59
C PHE A 352 4.40 4.41 13.38
N ARG A 353 4.55 5.55 12.76
CA ARG A 353 4.94 6.78 13.43
C ARG A 353 3.80 7.24 14.35
N LYS A 354 4.12 7.49 15.62
CA LYS A 354 3.11 7.79 16.64
C LYS A 354 2.33 9.07 16.33
N GLN A 355 2.97 10.06 15.73
CA GLN A 355 2.41 11.39 15.55
C GLN A 355 1.25 11.44 14.54
N ASP A 356 1.31 10.65 13.48
CA ASP A 356 0.37 10.71 12.35
C ASP A 356 -0.07 9.32 11.84
N HIS A 357 0.34 8.25 12.52
CA HIS A 357 0.04 6.87 12.18
C HIS A 357 0.48 6.42 10.78
N GLN A 358 1.42 7.16 10.15
CA GLN A 358 2.06 6.73 8.91
C GLN A 358 3.08 5.64 9.19
N ALA A 359 2.98 4.51 8.49
CA ALA A 359 4.04 3.51 8.53
C ALA A 359 5.27 3.99 7.75
N MET A 360 6.40 4.04 8.44
CA MET A 360 7.68 4.36 7.86
C MET A 360 8.30 3.09 7.28
N GLN A 361 8.78 3.16 6.04
CA GLN A 361 9.25 2.01 5.26
C GLN A 361 10.40 2.41 4.35
N SER A 362 11.23 1.44 3.94
CA SER A 362 12.26 1.67 2.91
C SER A 362 11.65 1.98 1.56
N MET A 363 12.35 2.81 0.78
CA MET A 363 12.11 3.04 -0.63
C MET A 363 13.35 2.62 -1.42
N TYR A 364 13.15 2.24 -2.68
CA TYR A 364 14.23 1.70 -3.50
C TYR A 364 14.38 2.55 -4.77
N HIS A 365 15.51 3.28 -4.86
CA HIS A 365 15.88 4.00 -6.07
C HIS A 365 16.41 2.98 -7.09
N PHE A 366 15.82 2.95 -8.25
CA PHE A 366 16.12 2.03 -9.34
C PHE A 366 16.54 2.75 -10.61
N ARG A 367 17.18 2.00 -11.51
CA ARG A 367 17.45 2.38 -12.88
C ARG A 367 17.00 1.26 -13.82
N VAL A 368 16.34 1.61 -14.92
CA VAL A 368 15.99 0.66 -15.97
C VAL A 368 17.22 0.31 -16.79
N ALA A 369 17.54 -0.98 -16.90
CA ALA A 369 18.67 -1.46 -17.69
C ALA A 369 18.43 -1.27 -19.20
N PRO A 370 19.48 -0.96 -19.99
CA PRO A 370 19.38 -1.04 -21.43
C PRO A 370 19.25 -2.50 -21.89
N GLY A 371 18.39 -2.76 -22.89
CA GLY A 371 18.35 -4.05 -23.58
C GLY A 371 17.55 -5.17 -22.91
N ALA A 372 16.53 -4.82 -22.11
CA ALA A 372 15.60 -5.80 -21.55
C ALA A 372 15.02 -6.73 -22.64
N ARG A 373 15.13 -8.05 -22.43
CA ARG A 373 14.67 -9.06 -23.39
C ARG A 373 13.18 -8.91 -23.71
N PRO A 374 12.74 -9.16 -24.94
CA PRO A 374 11.31 -9.22 -25.25
C PRO A 374 10.59 -10.18 -24.29
N GLY A 375 9.48 -9.74 -23.70
CA GLY A 375 8.69 -10.55 -22.76
C GLY A 375 9.21 -10.61 -21.33
N ALA A 376 10.46 -10.21 -21.03
CA ALA A 376 10.93 -10.08 -19.66
C ALA A 376 10.28 -8.86 -18.99
N LEU A 377 10.03 -8.93 -17.68
CA LEU A 377 9.75 -7.77 -16.85
C LEU A 377 10.91 -6.76 -16.98
N ALA A 378 10.65 -5.46 -16.84
CA ALA A 378 11.72 -4.48 -16.91
C ALA A 378 12.83 -4.87 -15.94
N ASP A 379 14.06 -5.05 -16.42
CA ASP A 379 15.22 -5.29 -15.57
C ASP A 379 15.50 -4.01 -14.80
N LEU A 380 15.16 -4.02 -13.52
CA LEU A 380 15.42 -2.92 -12.60
C LEU A 380 16.71 -3.19 -11.84
N HIS A 381 17.68 -2.31 -12.03
CA HIS A 381 18.86 -2.30 -11.18
C HIS A 381 18.58 -1.45 -9.94
N LEU A 382 18.75 -2.04 -8.76
CA LEU A 382 18.74 -1.29 -7.51
C LEU A 382 19.97 -0.37 -7.50
N VAL A 383 19.73 0.94 -7.43
CA VAL A 383 20.78 1.95 -7.29
C VAL A 383 21.06 2.20 -5.81
N LYS A 384 20.03 2.39 -5.01
CA LYS A 384 20.13 2.64 -3.57
C LYS A 384 18.84 2.24 -2.85
N GLU A 385 18.94 1.58 -1.71
CA GLU A 385 17.88 1.54 -0.71
C GLU A 385 17.91 2.84 0.10
N ILE A 386 16.78 3.50 0.23
CA ILE A 386 16.58 4.71 1.01
C ILE A 386 15.81 4.30 2.26
N LYS A 387 16.51 4.24 3.39
CA LYS A 387 15.93 3.78 4.65
C LYS A 387 14.99 4.83 5.27
N PRO A 388 14.03 4.44 6.12
CA PRO A 388 13.15 5.37 6.80
C PRO A 388 13.87 6.53 7.49
N ALA A 389 15.00 6.26 8.14
CA ALA A 389 15.82 7.28 8.83
C ALA A 389 16.52 8.27 7.89
N GLU A 390 16.60 7.97 6.59
CA GLU A 390 17.18 8.85 5.57
C GLU A 390 16.13 9.76 4.91
N MET A 391 14.85 9.57 5.25
CA MET A 391 13.73 10.34 4.69
C MET A 391 13.15 11.26 5.75
N ASP A 392 13.32 12.56 5.56
CA ASP A 392 12.65 13.58 6.38
C ASP A 392 11.21 13.76 5.90
N VAL A 393 10.37 12.76 6.18
CA VAL A 393 8.95 12.77 5.80
C VAL A 393 8.19 13.71 6.74
N PRO A 394 7.62 14.81 6.23
CA PRO A 394 6.98 15.82 7.06
C PRO A 394 5.74 15.27 7.79
N ILE A 395 5.53 15.73 9.02
CA ILE A 395 4.30 15.51 9.78
C ILE A 395 3.38 16.69 9.47
N ARG A 396 2.22 16.42 8.88
CA ARG A 396 1.32 17.46 8.37
C ARG A 396 -0.02 17.53 9.11
N ASN A 397 -0.28 16.61 10.04
CA ASN A 397 -1.48 16.66 10.86
C ASN A 397 -1.35 17.70 11.99
N LYS A 398 -2.52 18.10 12.50
CA LYS A 398 -2.64 18.87 13.73
C LYS A 398 -3.19 17.93 14.80
N ARG A 399 -2.31 17.45 15.66
CA ARG A 399 -2.69 16.64 16.83
C ARG A 399 -3.14 17.54 17.97
#